data_6fbbfde8c7f854951c9711f33e57e427
#
_entry.id   6fbbfde8c7f854951c9711f33e57e427
#
_cell.length_a   1.000
_cell.length_b   1.000
_cell.length_c   1.000
_cell.angle_alpha   90.00
_cell.angle_beta   90.00
_cell.angle_gamma   90.00
#
_symmetry.space_group_name_H-M   'P 1'
#
loop_
_entity.id
_entity.type
_entity.pdbx_description
1 polymer ?
#
loop_
_entity_poly.entity_id
_entity_poly.type
_entity_poly.pdbx_seq_one_letter_code
_entity_poly.pdbx_strand_id
1 'polypeptide(L)'
;MARPKSEDKKHALLEAATAAIAQQGIAASTAMIARNAGVAEGTLFRYFATKDDLLNTLYLHLKSSLCETMLMGITDAVTPKDFTRCIWNSYISWGVRNPVGHKAIRRMAVSEKITAETRQQVTDMFPELHKLCQRSVRNIFLTTAFQAFGDALFLSLAETTIEFASHEPERANDLTALGFEAMWLALAEETTA
;
A
#
# COMPACT_ATOMS: atom_id res chain seq x y z
N MET A 1 -19.07 -12.13 19.94
CA MET A 1 -20.19 -11.95 18.98
C MET A 1 -19.81 -12.60 17.67
N ALA A 2 -20.66 -13.47 17.10
CA ALA A 2 -20.41 -14.06 15.79
C ALA A 2 -20.48 -12.96 14.71
N ARG A 3 -19.43 -12.86 13.86
CA ARG A 3 -19.39 -11.94 12.72
C ARG A 3 -20.57 -12.22 11.78
N PRO A 4 -21.31 -11.21 11.28
CA PRO A 4 -22.43 -11.45 10.38
C PRO A 4 -21.96 -12.20 9.13
N LYS A 5 -22.67 -13.25 8.70
CA LYS A 5 -22.37 -14.03 7.48
C LYS A 5 -22.16 -13.19 6.21
N SER A 6 -22.69 -11.97 6.19
CA SER A 6 -22.51 -10.98 5.11
C SER A 6 -21.09 -10.41 5.08
N GLU A 7 -20.52 -10.07 6.23
CA GLU A 7 -19.16 -9.53 6.32
C GLU A 7 -18.11 -10.58 5.97
N ASP A 8 -18.32 -11.84 6.39
CA ASP A 8 -17.41 -12.93 6.06
C ASP A 8 -17.33 -13.17 4.54
N LYS A 9 -18.47 -13.07 3.83
CA LYS A 9 -18.50 -13.20 2.37
C LYS A 9 -17.82 -12.02 1.66
N LYS A 10 -18.03 -10.80 2.16
CA LYS A 10 -17.35 -9.61 1.62
C LYS A 10 -15.85 -9.73 1.78
N HIS A 11 -15.39 -10.16 2.96
CA HIS A 11 -13.97 -10.40 3.23
C HIS A 11 -13.38 -11.46 2.31
N ALA A 12 -14.04 -12.62 2.15
CA ALA A 12 -13.61 -13.68 1.24
C ALA A 12 -13.51 -13.21 -0.22
N LEU A 13 -14.42 -12.34 -0.66
CA LEU A 13 -14.38 -11.72 -1.99
C LEU A 13 -13.16 -10.77 -2.14
N LEU A 14 -12.85 -9.98 -1.12
CA LEU A 14 -11.67 -9.09 -1.13
C LEU A 14 -10.37 -9.89 -1.13
N GLU A 15 -10.28 -10.98 -0.36
CA GLU A 15 -9.12 -11.88 -0.36
C GLU A 15 -8.92 -12.54 -1.73
N ALA A 16 -9.99 -13.10 -2.31
CA ALA A 16 -9.93 -13.70 -3.65
C ALA A 16 -9.57 -12.68 -4.72
N ALA A 17 -10.08 -11.45 -4.63
CA ALA A 17 -9.74 -10.36 -5.54
C ALA A 17 -8.26 -9.94 -5.39
N THR A 18 -7.74 -9.87 -4.15
CA THR A 18 -6.33 -9.58 -3.88
C THR A 18 -5.42 -10.58 -4.60
N ALA A 19 -5.68 -11.87 -4.43
CA ALA A 19 -4.91 -12.94 -5.07
C ALA A 19 -5.01 -12.88 -6.60
N ALA A 20 -6.22 -12.69 -7.13
CA ALA A 20 -6.45 -12.62 -8.58
C ALA A 20 -5.73 -11.43 -9.22
N ILE A 21 -5.82 -10.25 -8.61
CA ILE A 21 -5.16 -9.03 -9.10
C ILE A 21 -3.64 -9.15 -8.96
N ALA A 22 -3.13 -9.74 -7.88
CA ALA A 22 -1.70 -9.98 -7.72
C ALA A 22 -1.13 -10.94 -8.79
N GLN A 23 -1.93 -11.86 -9.32
CA GLN A 23 -1.50 -12.81 -10.35
C GLN A 23 -1.72 -12.30 -11.77
N GLN A 24 -2.90 -11.74 -12.07
CA GLN A 24 -3.34 -11.43 -13.43
C GLN A 24 -3.50 -9.92 -13.70
N GLY A 25 -3.31 -9.07 -12.68
CA GLY A 25 -3.57 -7.64 -12.79
C GLY A 25 -5.05 -7.30 -12.78
N ILE A 26 -5.36 -6.06 -13.10
CA ILE A 26 -6.73 -5.53 -13.13
C ILE A 26 -7.65 -6.22 -14.16
N ALA A 27 -7.08 -6.99 -15.10
CA ALA A 27 -7.85 -7.75 -16.08
C ALA A 27 -8.53 -9.01 -15.49
N ALA A 28 -8.16 -9.44 -14.27
CA ALA A 28 -8.75 -10.59 -13.60
C ALA A 28 -10.28 -10.57 -13.65
N SER A 29 -10.91 -11.71 -14.00
CA SER A 29 -12.36 -11.75 -14.20
C SER A 29 -13.13 -11.87 -12.89
N THR A 30 -14.28 -11.20 -12.81
CA THR A 30 -15.20 -11.27 -11.67
C THR A 30 -15.75 -12.68 -11.43
N ALA A 31 -15.98 -13.43 -12.50
CA ALA A 31 -16.40 -14.84 -12.42
C ALA A 31 -15.34 -15.71 -11.70
N MET A 32 -14.06 -15.50 -12.01
CA MET A 32 -12.95 -16.21 -11.35
C MET A 32 -12.83 -15.80 -9.88
N ILE A 33 -12.89 -14.48 -9.60
CA ILE A 33 -12.85 -13.96 -8.22
C ILE A 33 -13.97 -14.55 -7.38
N ALA A 34 -15.22 -14.53 -7.87
CA ALA A 34 -16.36 -15.09 -7.17
C ALA A 34 -16.20 -16.59 -6.91
N ARG A 35 -15.75 -17.35 -7.92
CA ARG A 35 -15.49 -18.80 -7.77
C ARG A 35 -14.42 -19.07 -6.72
N ASN A 36 -13.32 -18.30 -6.71
CA ASN A 36 -12.24 -18.46 -5.73
C ASN A 36 -12.69 -18.08 -4.31
N ALA A 37 -13.66 -17.17 -4.17
CA ALA A 37 -14.32 -16.84 -2.91
C ALA A 37 -15.41 -17.82 -2.48
N GLY A 38 -15.68 -18.89 -3.26
CA GLY A 38 -16.73 -19.87 -2.98
C GLY A 38 -18.15 -19.35 -3.14
N VAL A 39 -18.39 -18.36 -4.00
CA VAL A 39 -19.71 -17.77 -4.24
C VAL A 39 -20.02 -17.70 -5.75
N ALA A 40 -21.32 -17.58 -6.08
CA ALA A 40 -21.74 -17.29 -7.45
C ALA A 40 -21.38 -15.85 -7.83
N GLU A 41 -21.08 -15.57 -9.11
CA GLU A 41 -20.74 -14.23 -9.60
C GLU A 41 -21.84 -13.20 -9.32
N GLY A 42 -23.11 -13.57 -9.44
CA GLY A 42 -24.23 -12.70 -9.06
C GLY A 42 -24.21 -12.31 -7.57
N THR A 43 -23.58 -13.11 -6.71
CA THR A 43 -23.37 -12.75 -5.30
C THR A 43 -22.31 -11.67 -5.16
N LEU A 44 -21.23 -11.71 -5.94
CA LEU A 44 -20.21 -10.64 -5.98
C LEU A 44 -20.86 -9.29 -6.30
N PHE A 45 -21.73 -9.25 -7.32
CA PHE A 45 -22.40 -8.01 -7.73
C PHE A 45 -23.47 -7.51 -6.74
N ARG A 46 -23.82 -8.29 -5.71
CA ARG A 46 -24.62 -7.80 -4.57
C ARG A 46 -23.78 -7.03 -3.55
N TYR A 47 -22.47 -7.23 -3.52
CA TYR A 47 -21.53 -6.50 -2.64
C TYR A 47 -20.84 -5.34 -3.34
N PHE A 48 -20.60 -5.46 -4.63
CA PHE A 48 -19.89 -4.48 -5.46
C PHE A 48 -20.68 -4.31 -6.75
N ALA A 49 -21.28 -3.14 -6.97
CA ALA A 49 -22.18 -2.90 -8.10
C ALA A 49 -21.49 -3.12 -9.45
N THR A 50 -20.18 -2.84 -9.51
CA THR A 50 -19.34 -3.03 -10.70
C THR A 50 -17.99 -3.64 -10.31
N LYS A 51 -17.23 -4.05 -11.34
CA LYS A 51 -15.83 -4.46 -11.15
C LYS A 51 -14.97 -3.27 -10.68
N ASP A 52 -15.25 -2.07 -11.15
CA ASP A 52 -14.52 -0.87 -10.75
C ASP A 52 -14.81 -0.53 -9.27
N ASP A 53 -16.03 -0.75 -8.76
CA ASP A 53 -16.34 -0.63 -7.33
C ASP A 53 -15.56 -1.64 -6.48
N LEU A 54 -15.45 -2.88 -6.97
CA LEU A 54 -14.64 -3.91 -6.31
C LEU A 54 -13.16 -3.46 -6.23
N LEU A 55 -12.59 -2.95 -7.33
CA LEU A 55 -11.20 -2.50 -7.39
C LEU A 55 -10.94 -1.33 -6.44
N ASN A 56 -11.82 -0.34 -6.42
CA ASN A 56 -11.70 0.84 -5.56
C ASN A 56 -11.87 0.46 -4.08
N THR A 57 -12.86 -0.38 -3.74
CA THR A 57 -13.03 -0.89 -2.37
C THR A 57 -11.82 -1.71 -1.92
N LEU A 58 -11.28 -2.58 -2.78
CA LEU A 58 -10.09 -3.36 -2.48
C LEU A 58 -8.87 -2.48 -2.25
N TYR A 59 -8.68 -1.47 -3.09
CA TYR A 59 -7.58 -0.52 -2.94
C TYR A 59 -7.62 0.19 -1.59
N LEU A 60 -8.80 0.70 -1.19
CA LEU A 60 -9.01 1.31 0.12
C LEU A 60 -8.71 0.34 1.26
N HIS A 61 -9.22 -0.90 1.17
CA HIS A 61 -9.01 -1.93 2.19
C HIS A 61 -7.52 -2.25 2.41
N LEU A 62 -6.78 -2.47 1.32
CA LEU A 62 -5.35 -2.77 1.41
C LEU A 62 -4.52 -1.55 1.86
N LYS A 63 -4.86 -0.36 1.39
CA LYS A 63 -4.20 0.88 1.82
C LYS A 63 -4.47 1.20 3.29
N SER A 64 -5.69 0.95 3.80
CA SER A 64 -5.99 1.09 5.22
C SER A 64 -5.10 0.20 6.08
N SER A 65 -5.02 -1.09 5.76
CA SER A 65 -4.14 -2.06 6.46
C SER A 65 -2.67 -1.64 6.46
N LEU A 66 -2.17 -1.15 5.33
CA LEU A 66 -0.81 -0.63 5.21
C LEU A 66 -0.60 0.58 6.10
N CYS A 67 -1.46 1.60 5.99
CA CYS A 67 -1.33 2.84 6.73
C CYS A 67 -1.50 2.63 8.25
N GLU A 68 -2.40 1.77 8.69
CA GLU A 68 -2.53 1.36 10.09
C GLU A 68 -1.22 0.76 10.63
N THR A 69 -0.58 -0.11 9.84
CA THR A 69 0.72 -0.69 10.21
C THR A 69 1.81 0.39 10.30
N MET A 70 1.81 1.35 9.38
CA MET A 70 2.78 2.46 9.40
C MET A 70 2.59 3.33 10.65
N LEU A 71 1.36 3.63 11.05
CA LEU A 71 1.07 4.42 12.25
C LEU A 71 1.44 3.69 13.55
N MET A 72 1.17 2.38 13.63
CA MET A 72 1.56 1.59 14.81
C MET A 72 3.08 1.50 15.00
N GLY A 73 3.87 1.68 13.95
CA GLY A 73 5.33 1.69 14.02
C GLY A 73 5.93 2.99 14.55
N ILE A 74 5.09 4.04 14.74
CA ILE A 74 5.55 5.34 15.24
C ILE A 74 5.44 5.36 16.77
N THR A 75 6.51 5.00 17.47
CA THR A 75 6.48 4.98 18.94
C THR A 75 7.31 6.11 19.56
N ASP A 76 8.58 6.24 19.21
CA ASP A 76 9.54 7.13 19.89
C ASP A 76 10.32 8.04 18.92
N ALA A 77 9.71 8.41 17.80
CA ALA A 77 10.37 9.25 16.80
C ALA A 77 10.53 10.70 17.32
N VAL A 78 11.77 11.12 17.57
CA VAL A 78 12.10 12.45 18.07
C VAL A 78 12.38 13.42 16.92
N THR A 79 12.99 12.93 15.83
CA THR A 79 13.36 13.75 14.67
C THR A 79 12.52 13.39 13.42
N PRO A 80 12.41 14.28 12.43
CA PRO A 80 11.80 13.95 11.14
C PRO A 80 12.44 12.73 10.47
N LYS A 81 13.75 12.54 10.61
CA LYS A 81 14.47 11.37 10.07
C LYS A 81 14.06 10.08 10.78
N ASP A 82 13.96 10.10 12.12
CA ASP A 82 13.51 8.93 12.89
C ASP A 82 12.08 8.55 12.54
N PHE A 83 11.21 9.56 12.43
CA PHE A 83 9.83 9.35 11.99
C PHE A 83 9.76 8.68 10.61
N THR A 84 10.49 9.22 9.62
CA THR A 84 10.53 8.66 8.26
C THR A 84 11.11 7.24 8.26
N ARG A 85 12.09 6.96 9.12
CA ARG A 85 12.65 5.61 9.32
C ARG A 85 11.59 4.64 9.87
N CYS A 86 10.79 5.06 10.85
CA CYS A 86 9.68 4.24 11.38
C CYS A 86 8.67 3.90 10.28
N ILE A 87 8.27 4.90 9.47
CA ILE A 87 7.36 4.71 8.35
C ILE A 87 7.95 3.73 7.31
N TRP A 88 9.22 3.94 6.94
CA TRP A 88 9.92 3.06 6.00
C TRP A 88 9.97 1.62 6.50
N ASN A 89 10.41 1.39 7.73
CA ASN A 89 10.53 0.07 8.33
C ASN A 89 9.17 -0.64 8.38
N SER A 90 8.11 0.09 8.74
CA SER A 90 6.74 -0.43 8.77
C SER A 90 6.22 -0.77 7.37
N TYR A 91 6.50 0.07 6.38
CA TYR A 91 6.15 -0.17 4.99
C TYR A 91 6.83 -1.44 4.44
N ILE A 92 8.15 -1.56 4.61
CA ILE A 92 8.92 -2.74 4.18
C ILE A 92 8.43 -4.00 4.90
N SER A 93 8.28 -3.93 6.22
CA SER A 93 7.80 -5.06 7.03
C SER A 93 6.39 -5.52 6.62
N TRP A 94 5.49 -4.57 6.31
CA TRP A 94 4.17 -4.90 5.80
C TRP A 94 4.25 -5.58 4.43
N GLY A 95 5.07 -5.07 3.52
CA GLY A 95 5.28 -5.63 2.18
C GLY A 95 5.83 -7.05 2.21
N VAL A 96 6.83 -7.31 3.07
CA VAL A 96 7.41 -8.65 3.28
C VAL A 96 6.38 -9.63 3.84
N ARG A 97 5.56 -9.20 4.81
CA ARG A 97 4.52 -10.06 5.42
C ARG A 97 3.27 -10.23 4.55
N ASN A 98 3.03 -9.30 3.62
CA ASN A 98 1.84 -9.27 2.77
C ASN A 98 2.20 -9.18 1.27
N PRO A 99 3.02 -10.11 0.72
CA PRO A 99 3.55 -9.98 -0.64
C PRO A 99 2.44 -9.94 -1.71
N VAL A 100 1.36 -10.67 -1.49
CA VAL A 100 0.20 -10.70 -2.41
C VAL A 100 -0.54 -9.35 -2.37
N GLY A 101 -0.80 -8.82 -1.17
CA GLY A 101 -1.44 -7.50 -0.98
C GLY A 101 -0.60 -6.37 -1.55
N HIS A 102 0.71 -6.37 -1.30
CA HIS A 102 1.65 -5.39 -1.84
C HIS A 102 1.64 -5.39 -3.38
N LYS A 103 1.73 -6.57 -3.99
CA LYS A 103 1.68 -6.71 -5.45
C LYS A 103 0.35 -6.25 -6.04
N ALA A 104 -0.77 -6.53 -5.36
CA ALA A 104 -2.10 -6.06 -5.77
C ALA A 104 -2.21 -4.53 -5.71
N ILE A 105 -1.77 -3.89 -4.60
CA ILE A 105 -1.73 -2.43 -4.47
C ILE A 105 -0.95 -1.82 -5.64
N ARG A 106 0.23 -2.31 -5.94
CA ARG A 106 1.07 -1.78 -7.01
C ARG A 106 0.41 -1.85 -8.38
N ARG A 107 -0.21 -2.99 -8.72
CA ARG A 107 -0.93 -3.16 -9.99
C ARG A 107 -2.14 -2.25 -10.12
N MET A 108 -2.81 -1.97 -8.99
CA MET A 108 -3.94 -1.04 -8.96
C MET A 108 -3.47 0.42 -8.99
N ALA A 109 -2.39 0.77 -8.29
CA ALA A 109 -1.90 2.15 -8.17
C ALA A 109 -1.59 2.82 -9.51
N VAL A 110 -1.09 2.06 -10.49
CA VAL A 110 -0.79 2.56 -11.85
C VAL A 110 -1.98 2.46 -12.81
N SER A 111 -3.14 2.01 -12.32
CA SER A 111 -4.34 1.82 -13.13
C SER A 111 -5.23 3.07 -13.09
N GLU A 112 -5.76 3.46 -14.24
CA GLU A 112 -6.81 4.50 -14.36
C GLU A 112 -8.15 4.07 -13.71
N LYS A 113 -8.30 2.78 -13.31
CA LYS A 113 -9.49 2.27 -12.63
C LYS A 113 -9.60 2.72 -11.17
N ILE A 114 -8.49 3.12 -10.56
CA ILE A 114 -8.52 3.72 -9.22
C ILE A 114 -8.78 5.22 -9.39
N THR A 115 -9.96 5.64 -8.95
CA THR A 115 -10.45 7.00 -9.12
C THR A 115 -9.66 8.01 -8.29
N ALA A 116 -9.67 9.28 -8.69
CA ALA A 116 -9.09 10.38 -7.91
C ALA A 116 -9.76 10.49 -6.53
N GLU A 117 -11.07 10.26 -6.46
CA GLU A 117 -11.84 10.24 -5.20
C GLU A 117 -11.32 9.14 -4.26
N THR A 118 -11.12 7.92 -4.75
CA THR A 118 -10.56 6.82 -3.95
C THR A 118 -9.15 7.16 -3.44
N ARG A 119 -8.31 7.79 -4.25
CA ARG A 119 -6.97 8.24 -3.83
C ARG A 119 -7.06 9.32 -2.75
N GLN A 120 -7.98 10.26 -2.90
CA GLN A 120 -8.24 11.30 -1.90
C GLN A 120 -8.74 10.69 -0.59
N GLN A 121 -9.65 9.71 -0.63
CA GLN A 121 -10.13 9.01 0.56
C GLN A 121 -8.98 8.35 1.34
N VAL A 122 -7.97 7.76 0.68
CA VAL A 122 -6.78 7.22 1.35
C VAL A 122 -6.04 8.33 2.11
N THR A 123 -5.85 9.49 1.48
CA THR A 123 -5.19 10.64 2.10
C THR A 123 -5.98 11.15 3.32
N ASP A 124 -7.29 11.23 3.18
CA ASP A 124 -8.20 11.75 4.22
C ASP A 124 -8.33 10.79 5.41
N MET A 125 -8.17 9.49 5.20
CA MET A 125 -8.15 8.52 6.30
C MET A 125 -6.93 8.68 7.23
N PHE A 126 -5.80 9.17 6.71
CA PHE A 126 -4.54 9.26 7.45
C PHE A 126 -3.83 10.61 7.24
N PRO A 127 -4.49 11.75 7.57
CA PRO A 127 -3.98 13.09 7.26
C PRO A 127 -2.67 13.40 7.98
N GLU A 128 -2.50 12.92 9.20
CA GLU A 128 -1.26 13.14 9.97
C GLU A 128 -0.07 12.40 9.34
N LEU A 129 -0.29 11.16 8.89
CA LEU A 129 0.73 10.39 8.17
C LEU A 129 1.18 11.15 6.91
N HIS A 130 0.23 11.67 6.14
CA HIS A 130 0.51 12.44 4.94
C HIS A 130 1.33 13.71 5.24
N LYS A 131 0.91 14.51 6.22
CA LYS A 131 1.63 15.73 6.65
C LYS A 131 3.05 15.42 7.13
N LEU A 132 3.22 14.34 7.87
CA LEU A 132 4.51 13.96 8.41
C LEU A 132 5.47 13.47 7.31
N CYS A 133 4.98 12.69 6.36
CA CYS A 133 5.78 12.31 5.18
C CYS A 133 6.23 13.54 4.39
N GLN A 134 5.36 14.52 4.18
CA GLN A 134 5.70 15.75 3.46
C GLN A 134 6.81 16.57 4.11
N ARG A 135 6.92 16.58 5.45
CA ARG A 135 7.95 17.35 6.18
C ARG A 135 9.38 16.87 5.93
N SER A 136 9.55 15.64 5.50
CA SER A 136 10.86 15.03 5.29
C SER A 136 11.30 15.01 3.82
N VAL A 137 10.41 15.38 2.91
CA VAL A 137 10.65 15.32 1.46
C VAL A 137 11.16 16.65 0.94
N ARG A 138 12.15 16.64 0.04
CA ARG A 138 12.65 17.84 -0.63
C ARG A 138 11.50 18.60 -1.29
N ASN A 139 11.51 19.91 -1.14
CA ASN A 139 10.46 20.79 -1.67
C ASN A 139 10.20 20.60 -3.18
N ILE A 140 11.22 20.24 -3.97
CA ILE A 140 11.04 19.98 -5.41
C ILE A 140 10.04 18.83 -5.68
N PHE A 141 10.02 17.79 -4.83
CA PHE A 141 9.10 16.66 -4.96
C PHE A 141 7.69 16.92 -4.39
N LEU A 142 7.51 18.07 -3.72
CA LEU A 142 6.19 18.51 -3.28
C LEU A 142 5.46 19.36 -4.34
N THR A 143 6.16 19.74 -5.41
CA THR A 143 5.54 20.47 -6.53
C THR A 143 4.77 19.51 -7.43
N THR A 144 3.66 19.98 -8.01
CA THR A 144 2.83 19.19 -8.95
C THR A 144 3.62 18.66 -10.15
N ALA A 145 4.71 19.35 -10.55
CA ALA A 145 5.54 18.94 -11.67
C ALA A 145 6.39 17.68 -11.40
N PHE A 146 6.84 17.47 -10.14
CA PHE A 146 7.79 16.41 -9.81
C PHE A 146 7.31 15.45 -8.72
N GLN A 147 6.13 15.66 -8.15
CA GLN A 147 5.57 14.80 -7.11
C GLN A 147 5.46 13.34 -7.58
N ALA A 148 4.88 13.11 -8.75
CA ALA A 148 4.74 11.76 -9.30
C ALA A 148 6.09 11.06 -9.51
N PHE A 149 7.14 11.81 -9.84
CA PHE A 149 8.50 11.27 -9.98
C PHE A 149 9.10 10.91 -8.62
N GLY A 150 8.93 11.76 -7.60
CA GLY A 150 9.35 11.45 -6.22
C GLY A 150 8.65 10.21 -5.66
N ASP A 151 7.34 10.09 -5.87
CA ASP A 151 6.55 8.92 -5.50
C ASP A 151 7.04 7.64 -6.20
N ALA A 152 7.37 7.74 -7.50
CA ALA A 152 7.90 6.62 -8.28
C ALA A 152 9.28 6.18 -7.78
N LEU A 153 10.17 7.11 -7.41
CA LEU A 153 11.47 6.80 -6.80
C LEU A 153 11.31 6.08 -5.46
N PHE A 154 10.45 6.62 -4.58
CA PHE A 154 10.15 5.96 -3.29
C PHE A 154 9.67 4.53 -3.50
N LEU A 155 8.67 4.34 -4.37
CA LEU A 155 8.10 3.02 -4.63
C LEU A 155 9.12 2.05 -5.22
N SER A 156 10.02 2.52 -6.11
CA SER A 156 11.05 1.67 -6.71
C SER A 156 12.08 1.20 -5.68
N LEU A 157 12.53 2.10 -4.81
CA LEU A 157 13.46 1.76 -3.72
C LEU A 157 12.81 0.80 -2.71
N ALA A 158 11.56 1.07 -2.34
CA ALA A 158 10.80 0.23 -1.42
C ALA A 158 10.56 -1.17 -2.00
N GLU A 159 10.20 -1.28 -3.29
CA GLU A 159 10.00 -2.58 -3.94
C GLU A 159 11.27 -3.41 -3.98
N THR A 160 12.37 -2.80 -4.42
CA THR A 160 13.67 -3.47 -4.41
C THR A 160 14.02 -3.96 -3.00
N THR A 161 13.82 -3.13 -1.99
CA THR A 161 14.09 -3.50 -0.59
C THR A 161 13.20 -4.68 -0.13
N ILE A 162 11.90 -4.63 -0.42
CA ILE A 162 10.96 -5.71 -0.08
C ILE A 162 11.35 -7.02 -0.77
N GLU A 163 11.69 -6.95 -2.06
CA GLU A 163 12.09 -8.13 -2.83
C GLU A 163 13.31 -8.81 -2.22
N PHE A 164 14.39 -8.06 -2.00
CA PHE A 164 15.62 -8.63 -1.41
C PHE A 164 15.41 -9.08 0.03
N ALA A 165 14.71 -8.30 0.87
CA ALA A 165 14.41 -8.70 2.25
C ALA A 165 13.53 -9.96 2.34
N SER A 166 12.68 -10.20 1.33
CA SER A 166 11.86 -11.42 1.25
C SER A 166 12.68 -12.66 0.84
N HIS A 167 13.70 -12.47 -0.02
CA HIS A 167 14.55 -13.57 -0.50
C HIS A 167 15.71 -13.90 0.48
N GLU A 168 16.14 -12.93 1.27
CA GLU A 168 17.25 -13.05 2.22
C GLU A 168 16.80 -12.68 3.65
N PRO A 169 15.95 -13.50 4.31
CA PRO A 169 15.35 -13.17 5.60
C PRO A 169 16.36 -12.88 6.72
N GLU A 170 17.51 -13.55 6.70
CA GLU A 170 18.61 -13.34 7.66
C GLU A 170 19.27 -11.97 7.53
N ARG A 171 19.17 -11.34 6.34
CA ARG A 171 19.69 -9.99 6.04
C ARG A 171 18.60 -8.93 5.92
N ALA A 172 17.36 -9.27 6.19
CA ALA A 172 16.22 -8.38 5.97
C ALA A 172 16.37 -7.03 6.71
N ASN A 173 16.90 -7.05 7.94
CA ASN A 173 17.12 -5.83 8.72
C ASN A 173 18.21 -4.94 8.09
N ASP A 174 19.31 -5.52 7.64
CA ASP A 174 20.42 -4.79 6.99
C ASP A 174 19.96 -4.19 5.67
N LEU A 175 19.22 -4.97 4.87
CA LEU A 175 18.66 -4.53 3.60
C LEU A 175 17.63 -3.41 3.79
N THR A 176 16.81 -3.50 4.84
CA THR A 176 15.84 -2.45 5.19
C THR A 176 16.55 -1.15 5.58
N ALA A 177 17.62 -1.25 6.38
CA ALA A 177 18.42 -0.09 6.79
C ALA A 177 19.14 0.55 5.60
N LEU A 178 19.76 -0.26 4.74
CA LEU A 178 20.44 0.23 3.53
C LEU A 178 19.46 0.91 2.56
N GLY A 179 18.30 0.29 2.36
CA GLY A 179 17.22 0.86 1.53
C GLY A 179 16.71 2.19 2.07
N PHE A 180 16.61 2.33 3.41
CA PHE A 180 16.27 3.60 4.06
C PHE A 180 17.29 4.68 3.76
N GLU A 181 18.59 4.41 3.94
CA GLU A 181 19.63 5.42 3.68
C GLU A 181 19.64 5.83 2.20
N ALA A 182 19.46 4.90 1.27
CA ALA A 182 19.35 5.22 -0.16
C ALA A 182 18.12 6.12 -0.45
N MET A 183 16.96 5.78 0.12
CA MET A 183 15.74 6.58 -0.01
C MET A 183 15.91 7.96 0.60
N TRP A 184 16.50 8.05 1.81
CA TRP A 184 16.73 9.30 2.50
C TRP A 184 17.63 10.24 1.69
N LEU A 185 18.76 9.74 1.19
CA LEU A 185 19.67 10.51 0.34
C LEU A 185 19.03 10.99 -0.97
N ALA A 186 18.15 10.18 -1.55
CA ALA A 186 17.49 10.52 -2.81
C ALA A 186 16.37 11.57 -2.64
N LEU A 187 15.55 11.43 -1.59
CA LEU A 187 14.26 12.14 -1.50
C LEU A 187 14.19 13.15 -0.36
N ALA A 188 14.97 12.99 0.70
CA ALA A 188 14.86 13.85 1.88
C ALA A 188 15.67 15.15 1.73
N GLU A 189 15.18 16.19 2.37
CA GLU A 189 15.92 17.41 2.59
C GLU A 189 16.75 17.27 3.87
N GLU A 190 18.08 17.40 3.78
CA GLU A 190 18.89 17.53 4.98
C GLU A 190 18.54 18.87 5.62
N THR A 191 17.84 18.81 6.75
CA THR A 191 17.67 19.99 7.58
C THR A 191 19.07 20.34 8.12
N THR A 192 19.74 21.27 7.48
CA THR A 192 20.91 21.92 8.07
C THR A 192 20.48 22.51 9.40
N ALA A 193 21.02 21.94 10.48
CA ALA A 193 20.82 22.41 11.84
C ALA A 193 21.36 23.83 12.03
#